data_f9420dbe5921d6f76db0ea7b30604aa7
#
_entry.id   f9420dbe5921d6f76db0ea7b30604aa7
#
_cell.length_a   1.000
_cell.length_b   1.000
_cell.length_c   1.000
_cell.angle_alpha   90.00
_cell.angle_beta   90.00
_cell.angle_gamma   90.00
#
_symmetry.space_group_name_H-M   'P 1'
#
loop_
_entity.id
_entity.type
_entity.pdbx_description
1 polymer ?
#
loop_
_entity_poly.entity_id
_entity_poly.type
_entity_poly.pdbx_seq_one_letter_code
_entity_poly.pdbx_strand_id
1 'polypeptide(L)'
;MKHLQRFFSSDASGGIVLIIAAALAMVMANTSVTSGLYHSFLETPVQLRVGALEINKNMLLWINDALMAVFFLLIGLEVKRELIQGALASRRQAVFPVIAALGGMIVPALVYLAFNAQDPVAREGWAIPAATDIAFALGVLALLGSRVPTALKIFLMALAIIDDLGAIVIIALFYTHDLSMLSLGAAAAAIAVLVALNLSGVRRTGIYILVGAVLWTAVLKSGVHATLAGVIVGFMIPLEEKHGKSPAKALEHVLHPWVAFMILPLFAFANAGVSLQGVTLAGLTSLLPLGIMAGLFIGKPLGISLFCWLALKLKWASLPEGTTCKQIMAVGILCGIGFTMSIFIATLAFGSVDPALINWAKLGILIGSVLSAVVGYLILRQRVTDTRLAV
;
A
#
# COMPACT_ATOMS: atom_id res chain seq x y z
N MET A 1 30.35 4.70 -9.83
CA MET A 1 29.88 3.93 -8.65
C MET A 1 29.39 4.82 -7.53
N LYS A 2 30.11 5.88 -7.09
CA LYS A 2 29.69 6.77 -5.99
C LYS A 2 28.32 7.46 -6.22
N HIS A 3 27.98 7.85 -7.46
CA HIS A 3 26.67 8.47 -7.78
C HIS A 3 25.50 7.48 -7.69
N LEU A 4 25.71 6.23 -8.12
CA LEU A 4 24.71 5.15 -7.97
C LEU A 4 24.48 4.80 -6.50
N GLN A 5 25.55 4.70 -5.71
CA GLN A 5 25.42 4.45 -4.27
C GLN A 5 24.67 5.59 -3.56
N ARG A 6 24.93 6.85 -3.93
CA ARG A 6 24.17 7.99 -3.40
C ARG A 6 22.70 7.97 -3.81
N PHE A 7 22.40 7.55 -5.05
CA PHE A 7 21.03 7.42 -5.51
C PHE A 7 20.27 6.37 -4.68
N PHE A 8 20.81 5.17 -4.55
CA PHE A 8 20.14 4.09 -3.81
C PHE A 8 20.07 4.32 -2.30
N SER A 9 20.88 5.18 -1.74
CA SER A 9 20.80 5.60 -0.33
C SER A 9 19.85 6.77 -0.08
N SER A 10 19.31 7.38 -1.13
CA SER A 10 18.34 8.47 -1.01
C SER A 10 16.95 7.95 -0.67
N ASP A 11 16.26 8.60 0.24
CA ASP A 11 14.87 8.28 0.59
C ASP A 11 13.90 8.41 -0.60
N ALA A 12 14.26 9.25 -1.59
CA ALA A 12 13.45 9.46 -2.79
C ALA A 12 13.61 8.35 -3.84
N SER A 13 14.65 7.54 -3.77
CA SER A 13 15.01 6.60 -4.83
C SER A 13 13.96 5.51 -5.07
N GLY A 14 13.34 4.99 -4.02
CA GLY A 14 12.26 4.01 -4.13
C GLY A 14 11.06 4.54 -4.92
N GLY A 15 10.64 5.77 -4.65
CA GLY A 15 9.57 6.44 -5.38
C GLY A 15 9.92 6.71 -6.85
N ILE A 16 11.15 7.11 -7.13
CA ILE A 16 11.64 7.36 -8.50
C ILE A 16 11.64 6.06 -9.32
N VAL A 17 12.17 4.98 -8.78
CA VAL A 17 12.19 3.66 -9.44
C VAL A 17 10.76 3.17 -9.70
N LEU A 18 9.86 3.39 -8.78
CA LEU A 18 8.44 3.04 -8.91
C LEU A 18 7.78 3.79 -10.08
N ILE A 19 8.01 5.10 -10.19
CA ILE A 19 7.50 5.94 -11.28
C ILE A 19 8.08 5.47 -12.63
N ILE A 20 9.37 5.19 -12.69
CA ILE A 20 10.03 4.70 -13.91
C ILE A 20 9.42 3.37 -14.34
N ALA A 21 9.20 2.43 -13.41
CA ALA A 21 8.59 1.15 -13.69
C ALA A 21 7.17 1.31 -14.26
N ALA A 22 6.36 2.18 -13.68
CA ALA A 22 5.01 2.48 -14.16
C ALA A 22 5.00 3.12 -15.54
N ALA A 23 5.87 4.11 -15.78
CA ALA A 23 6.02 4.75 -17.07
C ALA A 23 6.47 3.77 -18.15
N LEU A 24 7.43 2.91 -17.83
CA LEU A 24 7.91 1.86 -18.73
C LEU A 24 6.78 0.88 -19.09
N ALA A 25 5.98 0.48 -18.12
CA ALA A 25 4.81 -0.40 -18.35
C ALA A 25 3.79 0.24 -19.28
N MET A 26 3.47 1.52 -19.10
CA MET A 26 2.55 2.25 -19.97
C MET A 26 3.09 2.38 -21.40
N VAL A 27 4.36 2.69 -21.56
CA VAL A 27 5.00 2.76 -22.89
C VAL A 27 5.00 1.41 -23.57
N MET A 28 5.40 0.34 -22.88
CA MET A 28 5.44 -1.00 -23.45
C MET A 28 4.06 -1.53 -23.82
N ALA A 29 3.04 -1.28 -22.99
CA ALA A 29 1.67 -1.73 -23.24
C ALA A 29 1.02 -1.04 -24.44
N ASN A 30 1.45 0.17 -24.78
CA ASN A 30 0.84 1.01 -25.81
C ASN A 30 1.68 1.18 -27.08
N THR A 31 2.86 0.58 -27.13
CA THR A 31 3.72 0.58 -28.32
C THR A 31 3.53 -0.73 -29.08
N SER A 32 3.25 -0.66 -30.36
CA SER A 32 2.94 -1.83 -31.21
C SER A 32 4.03 -2.90 -31.22
N VAL A 33 5.32 -2.50 -31.09
CA VAL A 33 6.48 -3.42 -31.08
C VAL A 33 6.58 -4.19 -29.77
N THR A 34 6.23 -3.57 -28.63
CA THR A 34 6.47 -4.10 -27.29
C THR A 34 5.22 -4.61 -26.58
N SER A 35 4.01 -4.27 -27.07
CA SER A 35 2.79 -4.66 -26.39
C SER A 35 2.58 -6.18 -26.35
N GLY A 36 2.92 -6.88 -27.41
CA GLY A 36 2.90 -8.34 -27.46
C GLY A 36 3.87 -8.98 -26.47
N LEU A 37 5.08 -8.45 -26.36
CA LEU A 37 6.08 -8.90 -25.40
C LEU A 37 5.63 -8.65 -23.95
N TYR A 38 5.09 -7.50 -23.67
CA TYR A 38 4.57 -7.13 -22.35
C TYR A 38 3.45 -8.07 -21.90
N HIS A 39 2.44 -8.29 -22.74
CA HIS A 39 1.34 -9.20 -22.44
C HIS A 39 1.79 -10.66 -22.35
N SER A 40 2.70 -11.10 -23.21
CA SER A 40 3.28 -12.46 -23.14
C SER A 40 4.01 -12.70 -21.83
N PHE A 41 4.76 -11.71 -21.33
CA PHE A 41 5.43 -11.80 -20.04
C PHE A 41 4.42 -11.99 -18.90
N LEU A 42 3.35 -11.19 -18.87
CA LEU A 42 2.32 -11.26 -17.82
C LEU A 42 1.49 -12.54 -17.88
N GLU A 43 1.27 -13.08 -19.06
CA GLU A 43 0.49 -14.30 -19.29
C GLU A 43 1.32 -15.58 -19.21
N THR A 44 2.65 -15.49 -19.06
CA THR A 44 3.53 -16.66 -18.96
C THR A 44 3.07 -17.57 -17.82
N PRO A 45 2.69 -18.83 -18.12
CA PRO A 45 2.26 -19.76 -17.07
C PRO A 45 3.46 -20.17 -16.22
N VAL A 46 3.29 -20.08 -14.92
CA VAL A 46 4.26 -20.54 -13.92
C VAL A 46 3.58 -21.55 -13.02
N GLN A 47 4.10 -22.76 -13.00
CA GLN A 47 3.52 -23.87 -12.26
C GLN A 47 4.49 -24.38 -11.20
N LEU A 48 3.99 -24.51 -9.97
CA LEU A 48 4.66 -25.22 -8.90
C LEU A 48 3.81 -26.42 -8.51
N ARG A 49 4.39 -27.62 -8.61
CA ARG A 49 3.70 -28.87 -8.28
C ARG A 49 4.53 -29.71 -7.35
N VAL A 50 3.91 -30.15 -6.26
CA VAL A 50 4.49 -31.11 -5.32
C VAL A 50 3.43 -32.17 -5.03
N GLY A 51 3.54 -33.33 -5.65
CA GLY A 51 2.54 -34.39 -5.57
C GLY A 51 1.17 -33.97 -6.11
N ALA A 52 0.17 -34.03 -5.26
CA ALA A 52 -1.19 -33.58 -5.58
C ALA A 52 -1.38 -32.05 -5.41
N LEU A 53 -0.46 -31.37 -4.74
CA LEU A 53 -0.50 -29.93 -4.57
C LEU A 53 0.01 -29.25 -5.84
N GLU A 54 -0.83 -28.46 -6.47
CA GLU A 54 -0.51 -27.73 -7.68
C GLU A 54 -0.91 -26.25 -7.55
N ILE A 55 0.03 -25.36 -7.86
CA ILE A 55 -0.21 -23.92 -8.01
C ILE A 55 0.16 -23.57 -9.46
N ASN A 56 -0.85 -23.41 -10.30
CA ASN A 56 -0.68 -23.08 -11.71
C ASN A 56 -1.35 -21.73 -11.97
N LYS A 57 -0.53 -20.68 -12.05
CA LYS A 57 -0.98 -19.32 -12.28
C LYS A 57 -0.04 -18.63 -13.27
N ASN A 58 -0.55 -17.60 -13.97
CA ASN A 58 0.30 -16.78 -14.81
C ASN A 58 1.24 -15.88 -13.98
N MET A 59 2.21 -15.28 -14.64
CA MET A 59 3.22 -14.43 -14.00
C MET A 59 2.57 -13.27 -13.23
N LEU A 60 1.54 -12.64 -13.80
CA LEU A 60 0.82 -11.53 -13.15
C LEU A 60 0.23 -11.95 -11.81
N LEU A 61 -0.42 -13.10 -11.72
CA LEU A 61 -1.01 -13.60 -10.47
C LEU A 61 0.05 -13.99 -9.45
N TRP A 62 1.19 -14.54 -9.89
CA TRP A 62 2.33 -14.79 -8.99
C TRP A 62 2.88 -13.50 -8.39
N ILE A 63 3.04 -12.46 -9.20
CA ILE A 63 3.46 -11.14 -8.72
C ILE A 63 2.44 -10.60 -7.70
N ASN A 64 1.16 -10.64 -8.02
CA ASN A 64 0.11 -10.09 -7.16
C ASN A 64 -0.10 -10.88 -5.87
N ASP A 65 0.06 -12.19 -5.88
CA ASP A 65 -0.18 -13.04 -4.71
C ASP A 65 1.08 -13.31 -3.89
N ALA A 66 2.20 -13.63 -4.53
CA ALA A 66 3.42 -14.03 -3.85
C ALA A 66 4.30 -12.84 -3.45
N LEU A 67 4.62 -11.94 -4.38
CA LEU A 67 5.46 -10.79 -4.06
C LEU A 67 4.75 -9.82 -3.12
N MET A 68 3.46 -9.63 -3.29
CA MET A 68 2.68 -8.79 -2.38
C MET A 68 2.54 -9.43 -0.99
N ALA A 69 2.59 -10.75 -0.86
CA ALA A 69 2.69 -11.39 0.45
C ALA A 69 3.99 -11.02 1.18
N VAL A 70 5.11 -10.93 0.46
CA VAL A 70 6.39 -10.45 1.03
C VAL A 70 6.31 -8.97 1.40
N PHE A 71 5.67 -8.15 0.57
CA PHE A 71 5.38 -6.76 0.92
C PHE A 71 4.58 -6.65 2.22
N PHE A 72 3.51 -7.42 2.36
CA PHE A 72 2.70 -7.42 3.58
C PHE A 72 3.41 -8.05 4.78
N LEU A 73 4.37 -8.94 4.57
CA LEU A 73 5.29 -9.38 5.62
C LEU A 73 6.09 -8.20 6.18
N LEU A 74 6.65 -7.38 5.31
CA LEU A 74 7.34 -6.15 5.72
C LEU A 74 6.40 -5.20 6.47
N ILE A 75 5.19 -4.98 5.95
CA ILE A 75 4.18 -4.14 6.62
C ILE A 75 3.84 -4.68 8.00
N GLY A 76 3.63 -5.99 8.14
CA GLY A 76 3.39 -6.62 9.44
C GLY A 76 4.51 -6.39 10.44
N LEU A 77 5.76 -6.50 10.00
CA LEU A 77 6.94 -6.20 10.83
C LEU A 77 6.99 -4.72 11.24
N GLU A 78 6.75 -3.82 10.31
CA GLU A 78 6.74 -2.37 10.57
C GLU A 78 5.62 -1.97 11.53
N VAL A 79 4.41 -2.44 11.29
CA VAL A 79 3.24 -2.17 12.15
C VAL A 79 3.51 -2.66 13.56
N LYS A 80 3.99 -3.89 13.73
CA LYS A 80 4.34 -4.45 15.04
C LYS A 80 5.38 -3.60 15.77
N ARG A 81 6.44 -3.21 15.07
CA ARG A 81 7.49 -2.37 15.64
C ARG A 81 6.94 -1.01 16.07
N GLU A 82 6.16 -0.34 15.23
CA GLU A 82 5.59 0.97 15.54
C GLU A 82 4.57 0.93 16.69
N LEU A 83 3.79 -0.13 16.80
CA LEU A 83 2.81 -0.31 17.89
C LEU A 83 3.48 -0.59 19.23
N ILE A 84 4.61 -1.28 19.25
CA ILE A 84 5.29 -1.71 20.51
C ILE A 84 6.38 -0.75 20.91
N GLN A 85 7.18 -0.25 19.96
CA GLN A 85 8.42 0.51 20.25
C GLN A 85 8.48 1.87 19.53
N GLY A 86 7.60 2.13 18.58
CA GLY A 86 7.67 3.30 17.70
C GLY A 86 6.70 4.42 18.04
N ALA A 87 6.37 5.20 17.01
CA ALA A 87 5.52 6.38 17.11
C ALA A 87 4.08 6.09 17.57
N LEU A 88 3.61 4.85 17.39
CA LEU A 88 2.27 4.41 17.81
C LEU A 88 2.25 3.69 19.17
N ALA A 89 3.40 3.57 19.84
CA ALA A 89 3.51 2.89 21.13
C ALA A 89 2.85 3.67 22.27
N SER A 90 2.87 5.00 22.21
CA SER A 90 2.21 5.89 23.18
C SER A 90 0.83 6.30 22.67
N ARG A 91 -0.19 6.14 23.49
CA ARG A 91 -1.57 6.61 23.18
C ARG A 91 -1.61 8.08 22.81
N ARG A 92 -0.86 8.92 23.54
CA ARG A 92 -0.81 10.35 23.30
C ARG A 92 -0.28 10.70 21.91
N GLN A 93 0.73 9.99 21.43
CA GLN A 93 1.34 10.21 20.12
C GLN A 93 0.54 9.56 18.98
N ALA A 94 -0.15 8.45 19.27
CA ALA A 94 -0.89 7.68 18.28
C ALA A 94 -2.25 8.29 17.92
N VAL A 95 -2.87 9.05 18.83
CA VAL A 95 -4.26 9.54 18.64
C VAL A 95 -4.39 10.41 17.39
N PHE A 96 -3.48 11.33 17.16
CA PHE A 96 -3.55 12.24 16.01
C PHE A 96 -3.44 11.51 14.65
N PRO A 97 -2.42 10.66 14.43
CA PRO A 97 -2.35 9.88 13.21
C PRO A 97 -3.51 8.89 13.02
N VAL A 98 -4.02 8.30 14.09
CA VAL A 98 -5.17 7.38 14.02
C VAL A 98 -6.42 8.09 13.55
N ILE A 99 -6.72 9.26 14.14
CA ILE A 99 -7.88 10.07 13.72
C ILE A 99 -7.73 10.54 12.27
N ALA A 100 -6.54 10.99 11.90
CA ALA A 100 -6.24 11.38 10.53
C ALA A 100 -6.45 10.21 9.55
N ALA A 101 -5.97 9.02 9.87
CA ALA A 101 -6.14 7.84 9.05
C ALA A 101 -7.60 7.41 8.92
N LEU A 102 -8.38 7.47 9.99
CA LEU A 102 -9.82 7.19 9.94
C LEU A 102 -10.53 8.16 8.97
N GLY A 103 -10.23 9.44 9.05
CA GLY A 103 -10.76 10.43 8.11
C GLY A 103 -10.33 10.15 6.66
N GLY A 104 -9.06 9.80 6.48
CA GLY A 104 -8.48 9.48 5.18
C GLY A 104 -8.94 8.15 4.59
N MET A 105 -9.63 7.30 5.33
CA MET A 105 -10.28 6.08 4.83
C MET A 105 -11.77 6.27 4.63
N ILE A 106 -12.46 6.86 5.59
CA ILE A 106 -13.93 7.00 5.59
C ILE A 106 -14.37 7.99 4.50
N VAL A 107 -13.80 9.17 4.45
CA VAL A 107 -14.25 10.23 3.53
C VAL A 107 -14.00 9.89 2.07
N PRO A 108 -12.82 9.38 1.66
CA PRO A 108 -12.64 8.92 0.29
C PRO A 108 -13.61 7.82 -0.13
N ALA A 109 -13.90 6.88 0.76
CA ALA A 109 -14.88 5.83 0.52
C ALA A 109 -16.29 6.40 0.31
N LEU A 110 -16.70 7.36 1.12
CA LEU A 110 -17.99 8.05 0.98
C LEU A 110 -18.05 8.87 -0.30
N VAL A 111 -16.99 9.57 -0.67
CA VAL A 111 -16.90 10.30 -1.94
C VAL A 111 -17.05 9.36 -3.13
N TYR A 112 -16.35 8.24 -3.11
CA TYR A 112 -16.47 7.22 -4.16
C TYR A 112 -17.91 6.69 -4.26
N LEU A 113 -18.53 6.36 -3.14
CA LEU A 113 -19.90 5.87 -3.09
C LEU A 113 -20.93 6.93 -3.55
N ALA A 114 -20.64 8.22 -3.36
CA ALA A 114 -21.49 9.28 -3.91
C ALA A 114 -21.60 9.21 -5.43
N PHE A 115 -20.56 8.74 -6.12
CA PHE A 115 -20.55 8.51 -7.57
C PHE A 115 -21.06 7.12 -7.98
N ASN A 116 -20.80 6.08 -7.19
CA ASN A 116 -20.90 4.68 -7.63
C ASN A 116 -21.86 3.79 -6.81
N ALA A 117 -22.59 4.36 -5.84
CA ALA A 117 -23.47 3.57 -4.97
C ALA A 117 -24.63 2.88 -5.71
N GLN A 118 -25.06 3.43 -6.85
CA GLN A 118 -26.18 2.92 -7.63
C GLN A 118 -25.83 1.72 -8.51
N ASP A 119 -24.55 1.53 -8.84
CA ASP A 119 -24.06 0.39 -9.59
C ASP A 119 -23.66 -0.74 -8.66
N PRO A 120 -24.31 -1.92 -8.70
CA PRO A 120 -24.02 -3.02 -7.80
C PRO A 120 -22.59 -3.57 -7.89
N VAL A 121 -21.95 -3.45 -9.04
CA VAL A 121 -20.58 -3.91 -9.27
C VAL A 121 -19.57 -2.82 -8.92
N ALA A 122 -19.78 -1.61 -9.40
CA ALA A 122 -18.85 -0.49 -9.17
C ALA A 122 -18.76 -0.10 -7.69
N ARG A 123 -19.85 -0.22 -6.92
CA ARG A 123 -19.84 0.11 -5.49
C ARG A 123 -18.88 -0.75 -4.65
N GLU A 124 -18.56 -1.97 -5.12
CA GLU A 124 -17.59 -2.84 -4.43
C GLU A 124 -16.18 -2.27 -4.42
N GLY A 125 -15.88 -1.30 -5.28
CA GLY A 125 -14.60 -0.59 -5.31
C GLY A 125 -14.46 0.55 -4.29
N TRP A 126 -15.33 0.64 -3.30
CA TRP A 126 -15.34 1.74 -2.30
C TRP A 126 -14.03 1.91 -1.54
N ALA A 127 -13.26 0.85 -1.34
CA ALA A 127 -11.99 0.89 -0.64
C ALA A 127 -10.80 1.37 -1.52
N ILE A 128 -10.97 1.42 -2.83
CA ILE A 128 -9.88 1.78 -3.77
C ILE A 128 -9.27 3.15 -3.42
N PRO A 129 -10.04 4.24 -3.25
CA PRO A 129 -9.46 5.54 -2.92
C PRO A 129 -9.06 5.69 -1.45
N ALA A 130 -9.33 4.70 -0.61
CA ALA A 130 -8.96 4.76 0.81
C ALA A 130 -7.49 4.41 1.08
N ALA A 131 -6.80 3.76 0.14
CA ALA A 131 -5.42 3.34 0.29
C ALA A 131 -4.42 4.43 -0.09
N THR A 132 -3.24 4.39 0.53
CA THR A 132 -2.11 5.28 0.24
C THR A 132 -0.87 4.46 -0.12
N ASP A 133 -0.18 4.83 -1.19
CA ASP A 133 1.14 4.29 -1.53
C ASP A 133 2.21 5.03 -0.72
N ILE A 134 2.65 4.41 0.36
CA ILE A 134 3.64 5.00 1.27
C ILE A 134 4.98 5.25 0.58
N ALA A 135 5.44 4.33 -0.25
CA ALA A 135 6.74 4.45 -0.92
C ALA A 135 6.77 5.65 -1.87
N PHE A 136 5.71 5.84 -2.64
CA PHE A 136 5.56 6.97 -3.54
C PHE A 136 5.40 8.29 -2.77
N ALA A 137 4.54 8.31 -1.76
CA ALA A 137 4.27 9.52 -0.96
C ALA A 137 5.53 9.98 -0.21
N LEU A 138 6.27 9.07 0.42
CA LEU A 138 7.55 9.36 1.06
C LEU A 138 8.61 9.79 0.03
N GLY A 139 8.62 9.17 -1.14
CA GLY A 139 9.51 9.56 -2.24
C GLY A 139 9.29 11.01 -2.68
N VAL A 140 8.05 11.42 -2.86
CA VAL A 140 7.71 12.82 -3.19
C VAL A 140 8.12 13.77 -2.06
N LEU A 141 7.84 13.38 -0.81
CA LEU A 141 8.22 14.18 0.35
C LEU A 141 9.75 14.32 0.47
N ALA A 142 10.48 13.26 0.18
CA ALA A 142 11.94 13.23 0.20
C ALA A 142 12.59 14.12 -0.87
N LEU A 143 11.91 14.39 -1.98
CA LEU A 143 12.37 15.34 -3.00
C LEU A 143 12.51 16.78 -2.45
N LEU A 144 11.77 17.11 -1.42
CA LEU A 144 11.87 18.40 -0.72
C LEU A 144 13.05 18.45 0.26
N GLY A 145 13.66 17.32 0.56
CA GLY A 145 14.86 17.18 1.36
C GLY A 145 14.72 17.65 2.80
N SER A 146 15.77 18.28 3.32
CA SER A 146 15.84 18.78 4.71
C SER A 146 14.89 19.95 5.01
N ARG A 147 14.20 20.45 4.01
CA ARG A 147 13.22 21.55 4.16
C ARG A 147 11.97 21.13 4.89
N VAL A 148 11.63 19.84 4.83
CA VAL A 148 10.44 19.28 5.48
C VAL A 148 10.76 18.96 6.94
N PRO A 149 9.93 19.41 7.91
CA PRO A 149 10.10 19.06 9.31
C PRO A 149 10.07 17.52 9.51
N THR A 150 10.95 17.01 10.35
CA THR A 150 11.00 15.58 10.67
C THR A 150 9.67 15.06 11.24
N ALA A 151 9.00 15.88 12.04
CA ALA A 151 7.70 15.55 12.60
C ALA A 151 6.63 15.30 11.51
N LEU A 152 6.71 16.02 10.39
CA LEU A 152 5.81 15.83 9.26
C LEU A 152 6.04 14.50 8.53
N LYS A 153 7.31 14.10 8.38
CA LYS A 153 7.67 12.78 7.84
C LYS A 153 7.18 11.65 8.74
N ILE A 154 7.38 11.78 10.04
CA ILE A 154 6.89 10.79 11.03
C ILE A 154 5.37 10.71 11.00
N PHE A 155 4.68 11.83 10.90
CA PHE A 155 3.22 11.87 10.78
C PHE A 155 2.75 11.13 9.52
N LEU A 156 3.35 11.40 8.36
CA LEU A 156 3.02 10.69 7.12
C LEU A 156 3.25 9.19 7.23
N MET A 157 4.39 8.78 7.80
CA MET A 157 4.71 7.36 8.02
C MET A 157 3.70 6.68 8.94
N ALA A 158 3.38 7.28 10.06
CA ALA A 158 2.41 6.75 11.01
C ALA A 158 1.02 6.63 10.38
N LEU A 159 0.58 7.65 9.68
CA LEU A 159 -0.70 7.67 8.97
C LEU A 159 -0.76 6.59 7.89
N ALA A 160 0.27 6.44 7.09
CA ALA A 160 0.33 5.44 6.03
C ALA A 160 0.38 4.01 6.57
N ILE A 161 1.08 3.77 7.69
CA ILE A 161 1.09 2.47 8.37
C ILE A 161 -0.31 2.11 8.89
N ILE A 162 -1.04 3.06 9.45
CA ILE A 162 -2.42 2.84 9.92
C ILE A 162 -3.35 2.61 8.73
N ASP A 163 -3.17 3.33 7.63
CA ASP A 163 -3.91 3.10 6.39
C ASP A 163 -3.67 1.69 5.84
N ASP A 164 -2.43 1.22 5.86
CA ASP A 164 -2.09 -0.15 5.45
C ASP A 164 -2.73 -1.19 6.36
N LEU A 165 -2.71 -0.98 7.67
CA LEU A 165 -3.42 -1.83 8.63
C LEU A 165 -4.92 -1.83 8.36
N GLY A 166 -5.51 -0.69 8.10
CA GLY A 166 -6.91 -0.54 7.71
C GLY A 166 -7.23 -1.29 6.42
N ALA A 167 -6.37 -1.17 5.43
CA ALA A 167 -6.50 -1.90 4.16
C ALA A 167 -6.48 -3.42 4.37
N ILE A 168 -5.59 -3.93 5.22
CA ILE A 168 -5.52 -5.35 5.58
C ILE A 168 -6.84 -5.82 6.20
N VAL A 169 -7.39 -5.07 7.14
CA VAL A 169 -8.68 -5.40 7.78
C VAL A 169 -9.81 -5.38 6.76
N ILE A 170 -9.85 -4.39 5.89
CA ILE A 170 -10.85 -4.29 4.81
C ILE A 170 -10.76 -5.48 3.87
N ILE A 171 -9.57 -5.85 3.44
CA ILE A 171 -9.34 -7.01 2.56
C ILE A 171 -9.84 -8.29 3.24
N ALA A 172 -9.51 -8.48 4.51
CA ALA A 172 -9.92 -9.67 5.25
C ALA A 172 -11.43 -9.80 5.40
N LEU A 173 -12.13 -8.69 5.65
CA LEU A 173 -13.56 -8.70 5.95
C LEU A 173 -14.45 -8.63 4.71
N PHE A 174 -14.06 -7.88 3.68
CA PHE A 174 -14.94 -7.54 2.56
C PHE A 174 -14.58 -8.20 1.23
N TYR A 175 -13.34 -8.66 1.06
CA TYR A 175 -12.85 -9.24 -0.19
C TYR A 175 -12.52 -10.73 -0.10
N THR A 176 -13.11 -11.43 0.84
CA THR A 176 -12.99 -12.89 1.00
C THR A 176 -14.16 -13.58 0.30
N HIS A 177 -13.86 -14.54 -0.57
CA HIS A 177 -14.85 -15.27 -1.36
C HIS A 177 -14.58 -16.79 -1.37
N ASP A 178 -15.63 -17.58 -1.58
CA ASP A 178 -15.57 -19.03 -1.85
C ASP A 178 -14.68 -19.82 -0.87
N LEU A 179 -15.00 -19.76 0.41
CA LEU A 179 -14.21 -20.36 1.47
C LEU A 179 -14.13 -21.88 1.37
N SER A 180 -12.91 -22.44 1.37
CA SER A 180 -12.64 -23.86 1.56
C SER A 180 -12.35 -24.15 3.04
N MET A 181 -13.22 -24.90 3.69
CA MET A 181 -13.07 -25.22 5.12
C MET A 181 -11.83 -26.07 5.40
N LEU A 182 -11.45 -26.95 4.49
CA LEU A 182 -10.24 -27.78 4.64
C LEU A 182 -8.98 -26.89 4.62
N SER A 183 -8.90 -26.00 3.66
CA SER A 183 -7.76 -25.06 3.54
C SER A 183 -7.72 -24.06 4.70
N LEU A 184 -8.86 -23.58 5.17
CA LEU A 184 -8.95 -22.77 6.40
C LEU A 184 -8.47 -23.52 7.62
N GLY A 185 -8.81 -24.79 7.76
CA GLY A 185 -8.31 -25.64 8.82
C GLY A 185 -6.79 -25.80 8.79
N ALA A 186 -6.22 -26.03 7.60
CA ALA A 186 -4.76 -26.07 7.40
C ALA A 186 -4.10 -24.72 7.73
N ALA A 187 -4.71 -23.61 7.34
CA ALA A 187 -4.23 -22.26 7.69
C ALA A 187 -4.27 -22.03 9.21
N ALA A 188 -5.36 -22.41 9.88
CA ALA A 188 -5.47 -22.32 11.34
C ALA A 188 -4.41 -23.17 12.06
N ALA A 189 -4.11 -24.36 11.56
CA ALA A 189 -3.04 -25.20 12.10
C ALA A 189 -1.67 -24.55 11.93
N ALA A 190 -1.39 -23.96 10.78
CA ALA A 190 -0.14 -23.23 10.53
C ALA A 190 0.00 -22.00 11.45
N ILE A 191 -1.07 -21.26 11.66
CA ILE A 191 -1.09 -20.13 12.62
C ILE A 191 -0.83 -20.63 14.04
N ALA A 192 -1.44 -21.74 14.45
CA ALA A 192 -1.20 -22.34 15.76
C ALA A 192 0.28 -22.72 15.93
N VAL A 193 0.92 -23.28 14.91
CA VAL A 193 2.36 -23.57 14.92
C VAL A 193 3.19 -22.29 15.07
N LEU A 194 2.86 -21.21 14.34
CA LEU A 194 3.54 -19.92 14.48
C LEU A 194 3.42 -19.35 15.89
N VAL A 195 2.23 -19.40 16.48
CA VAL A 195 1.99 -18.97 17.87
C VAL A 195 2.81 -19.81 18.84
N ALA A 196 2.82 -21.13 18.67
CA ALA A 196 3.62 -22.03 19.51
C ALA A 196 5.12 -21.74 19.40
N LEU A 197 5.63 -21.47 18.21
CA LEU A 197 7.03 -21.07 17.99
C LEU A 197 7.36 -19.76 18.72
N ASN A 198 6.49 -18.77 18.62
CA ASN A 198 6.66 -17.49 19.29
C ASN A 198 6.67 -17.64 20.82
N LEU A 199 5.70 -18.35 21.37
CA LEU A 199 5.57 -18.59 22.81
C LEU A 199 6.70 -19.47 23.38
N SER A 200 7.23 -20.38 22.56
CA SER A 200 8.37 -21.23 22.93
C SER A 200 9.71 -20.54 22.87
N GLY A 201 9.75 -19.27 22.46
CA GLY A 201 10.97 -18.47 22.39
C GLY A 201 11.89 -18.79 21.20
N VAL A 202 11.37 -19.44 20.16
CA VAL A 202 12.13 -19.70 18.93
C VAL A 202 12.44 -18.35 18.23
N ARG A 203 13.71 -18.13 17.92
CA ARG A 203 14.21 -16.84 17.36
C ARG A 203 14.78 -16.98 15.95
N ARG A 204 14.78 -18.16 15.35
CA ARG A 204 15.27 -18.39 14.00
C ARG A 204 14.20 -17.95 13.00
N THR A 205 14.45 -16.87 12.29
CA THR A 205 13.54 -16.32 11.27
C THR A 205 13.19 -17.32 10.17
N GLY A 206 14.14 -18.17 9.75
CA GLY A 206 13.91 -19.17 8.71
C GLY A 206 12.80 -20.15 9.01
N ILE A 207 12.61 -20.53 10.29
CA ILE A 207 11.53 -21.44 10.71
C ILE A 207 10.17 -20.74 10.54
N TYR A 208 10.04 -19.49 10.93
CA TYR A 208 8.82 -18.70 10.72
C TYR A 208 8.48 -18.53 9.24
N ILE A 209 9.47 -18.31 8.39
CA ILE A 209 9.26 -18.18 6.94
C ILE A 209 8.85 -19.52 6.34
N LEU A 210 9.43 -20.64 6.76
CA LEU A 210 9.04 -21.95 6.29
C LEU A 210 7.57 -22.27 6.63
N VAL A 211 7.18 -22.06 7.88
CA VAL A 211 5.78 -22.22 8.31
C VAL A 211 4.89 -21.20 7.63
N GLY A 212 5.39 -19.99 7.41
CA GLY A 212 4.70 -18.93 6.65
C GLY A 212 4.45 -19.31 5.19
N ALA A 213 5.35 -20.01 4.54
CA ALA A 213 5.15 -20.54 3.19
C ALA A 213 4.01 -21.59 3.15
N VAL A 214 3.93 -22.45 4.14
CA VAL A 214 2.82 -23.41 4.31
C VAL A 214 1.51 -22.64 4.55
N LEU A 215 1.52 -21.65 5.43
CA LEU A 215 0.37 -20.79 5.69
C LEU A 215 -0.10 -20.08 4.42
N TRP A 216 0.81 -19.48 3.66
CA TRP A 216 0.51 -18.79 2.40
C TRP A 216 -0.18 -19.74 1.40
N THR A 217 0.33 -20.96 1.26
CA THR A 217 -0.26 -21.98 0.38
C THR A 217 -1.66 -22.37 0.82
N ALA A 218 -1.87 -22.57 2.12
CA ALA A 218 -3.18 -22.88 2.68
C ALA A 218 -4.18 -21.74 2.49
N VAL A 219 -3.76 -20.49 2.74
CA VAL A 219 -4.59 -19.29 2.57
C VAL A 219 -4.92 -19.08 1.09
N LEU A 220 -3.96 -19.28 0.18
CA LEU A 220 -4.16 -19.19 -1.26
C LEU A 220 -5.28 -20.13 -1.75
N LYS A 221 -5.36 -21.31 -1.18
CA LYS A 221 -6.37 -22.32 -1.51
C LYS A 221 -7.70 -22.15 -0.75
N SER A 222 -7.77 -21.28 0.25
CA SER A 222 -8.91 -21.15 1.15
C SER A 222 -10.01 -20.20 0.67
N GLY A 223 -9.72 -19.33 -0.32
CA GLY A 223 -10.59 -18.23 -0.73
C GLY A 223 -10.34 -16.92 0.00
N VAL A 224 -9.52 -16.93 1.05
CA VAL A 224 -8.98 -15.74 1.69
C VAL A 224 -7.77 -15.25 0.89
N HIS A 225 -7.50 -13.94 0.88
CA HIS A 225 -6.35 -13.41 0.14
C HIS A 225 -5.03 -13.86 0.75
N ALA A 226 -4.18 -14.48 -0.06
CA ALA A 226 -2.91 -15.07 0.36
C ALA A 226 -1.94 -14.05 0.99
N THR A 227 -2.04 -12.79 0.60
CA THR A 227 -1.24 -11.69 1.15
C THR A 227 -1.38 -11.51 2.66
N LEU A 228 -2.52 -11.92 3.23
CA LEU A 228 -2.75 -11.88 4.67
C LEU A 228 -1.79 -12.81 5.44
N ALA A 229 -1.34 -13.88 4.82
CA ALA A 229 -0.33 -14.76 5.41
C ALA A 229 0.97 -14.00 5.74
N GLY A 230 1.39 -13.09 4.88
CA GLY A 230 2.56 -12.24 5.11
C GLY A 230 2.43 -11.40 6.39
N VAL A 231 1.29 -10.75 6.57
CA VAL A 231 1.01 -9.95 7.78
C VAL A 231 1.07 -10.81 9.04
N ILE A 232 0.44 -11.97 9.02
CA ILE A 232 0.39 -12.87 10.16
C ILE A 232 1.80 -13.32 10.54
N VAL A 233 2.63 -13.71 9.58
CA VAL A 233 4.02 -14.09 9.81
C VAL A 233 4.80 -12.92 10.42
N GLY A 234 4.62 -11.71 9.88
CA GLY A 234 5.27 -10.50 10.39
C GLY A 234 4.93 -10.23 11.87
N PHE A 235 3.69 -10.43 12.27
CA PHE A 235 3.28 -10.30 13.66
C PHE A 235 3.82 -11.41 14.58
N MET A 236 4.13 -12.57 14.03
CA MET A 236 4.59 -13.72 14.82
C MET A 236 6.10 -13.74 15.05
N ILE A 237 6.90 -13.11 14.21
CA ILE A 237 8.35 -13.04 14.37
C ILE A 237 8.70 -12.21 15.60
N PRO A 238 9.57 -12.70 16.52
CA PRO A 238 9.90 -12.00 17.75
C PRO A 238 10.56 -10.63 17.51
N LEU A 239 10.04 -9.60 18.15
CA LEU A 239 10.59 -8.24 18.13
C LEU A 239 11.57 -7.99 19.30
N GLU A 240 11.40 -8.70 20.41
CA GLU A 240 12.24 -8.54 21.60
C GLU A 240 13.71 -8.67 21.27
N GLU A 241 14.49 -7.72 21.79
CA GLU A 241 15.94 -7.69 21.61
C GLU A 241 16.62 -8.55 22.68
N LYS A 242 17.41 -9.52 22.25
CA LYS A 242 18.28 -10.32 23.11
C LYS A 242 19.70 -10.31 22.54
N HIS A 243 20.68 -10.01 23.39
CA HIS A 243 22.09 -9.90 23.01
C HIS A 243 22.34 -8.94 21.85
N GLY A 244 21.63 -7.81 21.83
CA GLY A 244 21.73 -6.81 20.77
C GLY A 244 21.09 -7.20 19.43
N LYS A 245 20.30 -8.28 19.39
CA LYS A 245 19.65 -8.80 18.16
C LYS A 245 18.15 -8.93 18.33
N SER A 246 17.41 -8.36 17.37
CA SER A 246 15.97 -8.55 17.20
C SER A 246 15.69 -9.23 15.88
N PRO A 247 15.10 -10.43 15.85
CA PRO A 247 14.77 -11.12 14.61
C PRO A 247 13.87 -10.29 13.67
N ALA A 248 12.86 -9.65 14.22
CA ALA A 248 11.94 -8.84 13.45
C ALA A 248 12.62 -7.62 12.81
N LYS A 249 13.44 -6.89 13.57
CA LYS A 249 14.18 -5.72 13.04
C LYS A 249 15.21 -6.13 11.99
N ALA A 250 15.90 -7.25 12.19
CA ALA A 250 16.88 -7.76 11.24
C ALA A 250 16.21 -8.13 9.91
N LEU A 251 15.07 -8.82 9.95
CA LEU A 251 14.31 -9.16 8.76
C LEU A 251 13.75 -7.93 8.05
N GLU A 252 13.21 -6.99 8.80
CA GLU A 252 12.73 -5.70 8.27
C GLU A 252 13.83 -4.97 7.48
N HIS A 253 15.03 -4.90 8.06
CA HIS A 253 16.18 -4.26 7.41
C HIS A 253 16.60 -4.96 6.13
N VAL A 254 16.58 -6.28 6.10
CA VAL A 254 16.89 -7.08 4.89
C VAL A 254 15.82 -6.93 3.81
N LEU A 255 14.55 -6.95 4.19
CA LEU A 255 13.42 -6.90 3.24
C LEU A 255 13.22 -5.52 2.62
N HIS A 256 13.50 -4.45 3.36
CA HIS A 256 13.20 -3.09 2.92
C HIS A 256 13.76 -2.75 1.52
N PRO A 257 15.05 -2.98 1.21
CA PRO A 257 15.56 -2.72 -0.14
C PRO A 257 14.91 -3.58 -1.22
N TRP A 258 14.64 -4.84 -0.94
CA TRP A 258 13.98 -5.76 -1.88
C TRP A 258 12.56 -5.31 -2.20
N VAL A 259 11.81 -4.86 -1.21
CA VAL A 259 10.48 -4.33 -1.41
C VAL A 259 10.54 -3.03 -2.21
N ALA A 260 11.39 -2.09 -1.81
CA ALA A 260 11.47 -0.77 -2.44
C ALA A 260 11.98 -0.81 -3.89
N PHE A 261 12.95 -1.67 -4.20
CA PHE A 261 13.65 -1.67 -5.49
C PHE A 261 13.31 -2.83 -6.42
N MET A 262 12.62 -3.86 -5.94
CA MET A 262 12.24 -5.00 -6.76
C MET A 262 10.73 -5.28 -6.71
N ILE A 263 10.18 -5.50 -5.54
CA ILE A 263 8.78 -5.96 -5.38
C ILE A 263 7.78 -4.90 -5.83
N LEU A 264 7.85 -3.69 -5.27
CA LEU A 264 6.94 -2.60 -5.64
C LEU A 264 7.12 -2.13 -7.09
N PRO A 265 8.35 -1.93 -7.61
CA PRO A 265 8.54 -1.62 -9.03
C PRO A 265 8.03 -2.72 -9.96
N LEU A 266 8.25 -3.98 -9.64
CA LEU A 266 7.76 -5.10 -10.44
C LEU A 266 6.23 -5.20 -10.40
N PHE A 267 5.62 -4.99 -9.25
CA PHE A 267 4.17 -4.89 -9.12
C PHE A 267 3.60 -3.74 -9.96
N ALA A 268 4.21 -2.56 -9.89
CA ALA A 268 3.82 -1.41 -10.69
C ALA A 268 3.98 -1.68 -12.19
N PHE A 269 5.10 -2.27 -12.60
CA PHE A 269 5.34 -2.67 -13.98
C PHE A 269 4.28 -3.67 -14.49
N ALA A 270 3.96 -4.67 -13.70
CA ALA A 270 2.98 -5.69 -14.08
C ALA A 270 1.54 -5.15 -14.16
N ASN A 271 1.19 -4.18 -13.34
CA ASN A 271 -0.20 -3.72 -13.17
C ASN A 271 -0.51 -2.34 -13.76
N ALA A 272 0.48 -1.48 -13.96
CA ALA A 272 0.27 -0.12 -14.46
C ALA A 272 0.21 -0.02 -16.00
N GLY A 273 0.53 -1.07 -16.72
CA GLY A 273 0.48 -1.10 -18.18
C GLY A 273 -0.95 -1.25 -18.70
N VAL A 274 -1.67 -0.15 -18.78
CA VAL A 274 -3.06 -0.12 -19.25
C VAL A 274 -3.09 0.26 -20.71
N SER A 275 -3.85 -0.52 -21.52
CA SER A 275 -4.09 -0.17 -22.92
C SER A 275 -4.89 1.12 -23.03
N LEU A 276 -4.40 2.06 -23.81
CA LEU A 276 -5.08 3.32 -24.10
C LEU A 276 -6.01 3.22 -25.34
N GLN A 277 -6.07 2.05 -25.98
CA GLN A 277 -6.99 1.82 -27.09
C GLN A 277 -8.45 1.90 -26.60
N GLY A 278 -9.27 2.69 -27.28
CA GLY A 278 -10.66 2.89 -26.91
C GLY A 278 -10.90 3.81 -25.71
N VAL A 279 -9.86 4.38 -25.16
CA VAL A 279 -9.97 5.36 -24.06
C VAL A 279 -10.42 6.71 -24.62
N THR A 280 -11.57 7.18 -24.13
CA THR A 280 -12.16 8.47 -24.51
C THR A 280 -12.25 9.38 -23.29
N LEU A 281 -12.34 10.68 -23.54
CA LEU A 281 -12.60 11.65 -22.47
C LEU A 281 -13.93 11.37 -21.75
N ALA A 282 -14.95 10.96 -22.49
CA ALA A 282 -16.22 10.57 -21.91
C ALA A 282 -16.11 9.36 -20.99
N GLY A 283 -15.29 8.35 -21.35
CA GLY A 283 -15.01 7.20 -20.51
C GLY A 283 -14.23 7.57 -19.24
N LEU A 284 -13.23 8.46 -19.35
CA LEU A 284 -12.44 8.93 -18.18
C LEU A 284 -13.29 9.76 -17.22
N THR A 285 -14.30 10.44 -17.67
CA THR A 285 -15.25 11.20 -16.85
C THR A 285 -16.49 10.40 -16.46
N SER A 286 -16.53 9.10 -16.78
CA SER A 286 -17.56 8.20 -16.28
C SER A 286 -17.46 8.02 -14.76
N LEU A 287 -18.52 7.52 -14.14
CA LEU A 287 -18.67 7.50 -12.68
C LEU A 287 -17.56 6.72 -11.95
N LEU A 288 -17.07 5.62 -12.51
CA LEU A 288 -16.05 4.79 -11.85
C LEU A 288 -14.69 5.50 -11.77
N PRO A 289 -14.04 5.90 -12.88
CA PRO A 289 -12.77 6.64 -12.80
C PRO A 289 -12.91 7.96 -12.07
N LEU A 290 -13.99 8.69 -12.29
CA LEU A 290 -14.24 9.98 -11.66
C LEU A 290 -14.40 9.84 -10.15
N GLY A 291 -15.10 8.82 -9.67
CA GLY A 291 -15.24 8.52 -8.26
C GLY A 291 -13.90 8.19 -7.59
N ILE A 292 -13.03 7.45 -8.28
CA ILE A 292 -11.68 7.15 -7.80
C ILE A 292 -10.82 8.42 -7.75
N MET A 293 -10.78 9.20 -8.82
CA MET A 293 -10.03 10.47 -8.87
C MET A 293 -10.49 11.45 -7.80
N ALA A 294 -11.80 11.63 -7.65
CA ALA A 294 -12.38 12.49 -6.64
C ALA A 294 -12.09 11.98 -5.22
N GLY A 295 -12.21 10.68 -5.00
CA GLY A 295 -11.90 10.06 -3.71
C GLY A 295 -10.43 10.25 -3.30
N LEU A 296 -9.50 10.04 -4.23
CA LEU A 296 -8.07 10.21 -3.97
C LEU A 296 -7.67 11.68 -3.82
N PHE A 297 -8.05 12.52 -4.77
CA PHE A 297 -7.55 13.90 -4.83
C PHE A 297 -8.31 14.87 -3.93
N ILE A 298 -9.59 14.66 -3.73
CA ILE A 298 -10.46 15.50 -2.90
C ILE A 298 -10.79 14.82 -1.57
N GLY A 299 -11.20 13.56 -1.61
CA GLY A 299 -11.66 12.84 -0.43
C GLY A 299 -10.58 12.59 0.61
N LYS A 300 -9.38 12.20 0.19
CA LYS A 300 -8.23 11.97 1.09
C LYS A 300 -7.83 13.24 1.85
N PRO A 301 -7.50 14.35 1.17
CA PRO A 301 -7.15 15.59 1.87
C PRO A 301 -8.29 16.12 2.73
N LEU A 302 -9.51 16.08 2.23
CA LEU A 302 -10.69 16.55 2.97
C LEU A 302 -10.92 15.73 4.25
N GLY A 303 -10.86 14.41 4.15
CA GLY A 303 -11.05 13.52 5.29
C GLY A 303 -9.99 13.69 6.35
N ILE A 304 -8.72 13.69 5.94
CA ILE A 304 -7.59 13.88 6.84
C ILE A 304 -7.67 15.25 7.51
N SER A 305 -7.88 16.31 6.74
CA SER A 305 -7.95 17.69 7.25
C SER A 305 -9.13 17.90 8.17
N LEU A 306 -10.31 17.41 7.80
CA LEU A 306 -11.53 17.56 8.60
C LEU A 306 -11.41 16.84 9.94
N PHE A 307 -10.93 15.58 9.93
CA PHE A 307 -10.79 14.79 11.16
C PHE A 307 -9.69 15.35 12.06
N CYS A 308 -8.58 15.79 11.49
CA CYS A 308 -7.54 16.49 12.26
C CYS A 308 -8.05 17.78 12.88
N TRP A 309 -8.78 18.59 12.12
CA TRP A 309 -9.38 19.82 12.64
C TRP A 309 -10.35 19.56 13.79
N LEU A 310 -11.23 18.55 13.66
CA LEU A 310 -12.13 18.13 14.72
C LEU A 310 -11.37 17.65 15.96
N ALA A 311 -10.34 16.86 15.79
CA ALA A 311 -9.51 16.38 16.90
C ALA A 311 -8.83 17.51 17.65
N LEU A 312 -8.32 18.52 16.95
CA LEU A 312 -7.72 19.71 17.54
C LEU A 312 -8.75 20.59 18.25
N LYS A 313 -9.91 20.79 17.62
CA LYS A 313 -10.99 21.61 18.20
C LYS A 313 -11.58 20.99 19.45
N LEU A 314 -11.76 19.68 19.48
CA LEU A 314 -12.27 18.92 20.63
C LEU A 314 -11.18 18.63 21.66
N LYS A 315 -9.94 19.05 21.42
CA LYS A 315 -8.79 18.85 22.31
C LYS A 315 -8.48 17.37 22.60
N TRP A 316 -8.83 16.49 21.68
CA TRP A 316 -8.48 15.06 21.75
C TRP A 316 -7.02 14.77 21.41
N ALA A 317 -6.45 15.64 20.61
CA ALA A 317 -5.07 15.54 20.17
C ALA A 317 -4.45 16.92 19.96
N SER A 318 -3.14 16.97 19.81
CA SER A 318 -2.38 18.18 19.49
C SER A 318 -1.56 17.98 18.22
N LEU A 319 -1.26 19.08 17.52
CA LEU A 319 -0.37 19.06 16.36
C LEU A 319 1.01 18.51 16.75
N PRO A 320 1.66 17.73 15.87
CA PRO A 320 3.06 17.41 16.05
C PRO A 320 3.91 18.67 16.15
N GLU A 321 4.91 18.65 17.03
CA GLU A 321 5.78 19.82 17.27
C GLU A 321 6.44 20.31 15.96
N GLY A 322 6.44 21.63 15.78
CA GLY A 322 7.03 22.26 14.59
C GLY A 322 6.24 22.12 13.31
N THR A 323 4.99 21.68 13.37
CA THR A 323 4.10 21.56 12.20
C THR A 323 2.95 22.55 12.25
N THR A 324 2.40 22.88 11.09
CA THR A 324 1.22 23.76 10.94
C THR A 324 0.04 22.99 10.35
N CYS A 325 -1.19 23.46 10.56
CA CYS A 325 -2.38 22.88 9.93
C CYS A 325 -2.30 22.85 8.40
N LYS A 326 -1.66 23.84 7.80
CA LYS A 326 -1.47 23.90 6.34
C LYS A 326 -0.52 22.82 5.83
N GLN A 327 0.53 22.51 6.57
CA GLN A 327 1.44 21.41 6.26
C GLN A 327 0.75 20.04 6.40
N ILE A 328 -0.08 19.86 7.42
CA ILE A 328 -0.89 18.65 7.61
C ILE A 328 -1.87 18.47 6.43
N MET A 329 -2.51 19.54 5.99
CA MET A 329 -3.39 19.50 4.82
C MET A 329 -2.63 19.13 3.54
N ALA A 330 -1.43 19.66 3.34
CA ALA A 330 -0.58 19.33 2.20
C ALA A 330 -0.12 17.87 2.22
N VAL A 331 0.21 17.33 3.38
CA VAL A 331 0.48 15.88 3.55
C VAL A 331 -0.78 15.08 3.25
N GLY A 332 -1.95 15.54 3.64
CA GLY A 332 -3.24 14.94 3.27
C GLY A 332 -3.43 14.83 1.75
N ILE A 333 -2.99 15.84 0.99
CA ILE A 333 -3.00 15.79 -0.49
C ILE A 333 -2.03 14.71 -0.99
N LEU A 334 -0.81 14.61 -0.43
CA LEU A 334 0.12 13.53 -0.77
C LEU A 334 -0.42 12.14 -0.46
N CYS A 335 -1.21 11.99 0.58
CA CYS A 335 -1.88 10.72 0.92
C CYS A 335 -2.91 10.29 -0.14
N GLY A 336 -3.34 11.18 -1.01
CA GLY A 336 -4.14 10.87 -2.20
C GLY A 336 -3.37 10.10 -3.29
N ILE A 337 -2.08 9.87 -3.11
CA ILE A 337 -1.29 8.97 -3.97
C ILE A 337 -1.61 7.52 -3.57
N GLY A 338 -2.59 6.94 -4.22
CA GLY A 338 -3.00 5.56 -3.94
C GLY A 338 -2.20 4.51 -4.71
N PHE A 339 -1.78 4.83 -5.88
CA PHE A 339 -0.99 4.10 -6.88
C PHE A 339 -0.95 2.57 -6.69
N THR A 340 0.15 1.97 -6.23
CA THR A 340 0.27 0.50 -6.10
C THR A 340 -0.77 -0.12 -5.17
N MET A 341 -1.05 0.50 -4.05
CA MET A 341 -2.04 -0.01 -3.09
C MET A 341 -3.47 0.11 -3.60
N SER A 342 -3.83 1.20 -4.25
CA SER A 342 -5.15 1.34 -4.87
C SER A 342 -5.32 0.38 -6.05
N ILE A 343 -4.30 0.16 -6.86
CA ILE A 343 -4.30 -0.85 -7.93
C ILE A 343 -4.48 -2.25 -7.34
N PHE A 344 -3.79 -2.57 -6.25
CA PHE A 344 -3.93 -3.85 -5.57
C PHE A 344 -5.37 -4.08 -5.11
N ILE A 345 -5.98 -3.11 -4.45
CA ILE A 345 -7.38 -3.20 -4.01
C ILE A 345 -8.33 -3.29 -5.21
N ALA A 346 -8.07 -2.55 -6.29
CA ALA A 346 -8.88 -2.64 -7.51
C ALA A 346 -8.84 -4.04 -8.13
N THR A 347 -7.69 -4.69 -8.15
CA THR A 347 -7.58 -6.07 -8.63
C THR A 347 -8.34 -7.06 -7.74
N LEU A 348 -8.38 -6.82 -6.44
CA LEU A 348 -9.18 -7.63 -5.51
C LEU A 348 -10.69 -7.40 -5.69
N ALA A 349 -11.10 -6.16 -5.89
CA ALA A 349 -12.51 -5.79 -6.01
C ALA A 349 -13.13 -6.26 -7.35
N PHE A 350 -12.40 -6.14 -8.44
CA PHE A 350 -12.93 -6.31 -9.80
C PHE A 350 -12.30 -7.46 -10.60
N GLY A 351 -11.22 -8.05 -10.12
CA GLY A 351 -10.40 -8.99 -10.89
C GLY A 351 -11.13 -10.25 -11.36
N SER A 352 -12.08 -10.74 -10.58
CA SER A 352 -12.89 -11.93 -10.90
C SER A 352 -14.22 -11.60 -11.55
N VAL A 353 -14.62 -10.33 -11.62
CA VAL A 353 -15.96 -9.91 -12.04
C VAL A 353 -15.94 -9.35 -13.46
N ASP A 354 -15.14 -8.31 -13.71
CA ASP A 354 -15.07 -7.65 -15.01
C ASP A 354 -13.69 -7.02 -15.25
N PRO A 355 -12.87 -7.59 -16.16
CA PRO A 355 -11.56 -7.04 -16.50
C PRO A 355 -11.60 -5.61 -17.07
N ALA A 356 -12.68 -5.20 -17.73
CA ALA A 356 -12.81 -3.85 -18.25
C ALA A 356 -12.89 -2.79 -17.15
N LEU A 357 -13.53 -3.11 -16.02
CA LEU A 357 -13.60 -2.23 -14.86
C LEU A 357 -12.22 -1.99 -14.24
N ILE A 358 -11.35 -2.99 -14.24
CA ILE A 358 -9.98 -2.85 -13.73
C ILE A 358 -9.21 -1.80 -14.54
N ASN A 359 -9.32 -1.81 -15.86
CA ASN A 359 -8.62 -0.85 -16.72
C ASN A 359 -9.07 0.59 -16.44
N TRP A 360 -10.37 0.81 -16.33
CA TRP A 360 -10.92 2.13 -15.98
C TRP A 360 -10.53 2.55 -14.56
N ALA A 361 -10.55 1.62 -13.62
CA ALA A 361 -10.10 1.87 -12.25
C ALA A 361 -8.62 2.25 -12.21
N LYS A 362 -7.75 1.53 -12.92
CA LYS A 362 -6.32 1.83 -13.01
C LYS A 362 -6.05 3.22 -13.60
N LEU A 363 -6.78 3.61 -14.63
CA LEU A 363 -6.67 4.96 -15.21
C LEU A 363 -7.07 6.03 -14.21
N GLY A 364 -8.16 5.85 -13.49
CA GLY A 364 -8.59 6.76 -12.42
C GLY A 364 -7.57 6.87 -11.30
N ILE A 365 -6.99 5.74 -10.88
CA ILE A 365 -5.93 5.68 -9.86
C ILE A 365 -4.68 6.43 -10.33
N LEU A 366 -4.22 6.19 -11.54
CA LEU A 366 -3.03 6.83 -12.10
C LEU A 366 -3.20 8.35 -12.19
N ILE A 367 -4.31 8.81 -12.72
CA ILE A 367 -4.61 10.25 -12.85
C ILE A 367 -4.73 10.90 -11.47
N GLY A 368 -5.52 10.31 -10.57
CA GLY A 368 -5.70 10.83 -9.21
C GLY A 368 -4.40 10.87 -8.42
N SER A 369 -3.56 9.83 -8.54
CA SER A 369 -2.27 9.75 -7.87
C SER A 369 -1.28 10.80 -8.38
N VAL A 370 -1.21 11.01 -9.70
CA VAL A 370 -0.34 12.04 -10.31
C VAL A 370 -0.80 13.43 -9.90
N LEU A 371 -2.10 13.72 -9.93
CA LEU A 371 -2.63 15.01 -9.46
C LEU A 371 -2.28 15.27 -7.99
N SER A 372 -2.47 14.27 -7.13
CA SER A 372 -2.13 14.37 -5.71
C SER A 372 -0.64 14.59 -5.48
N ALA A 373 0.22 13.88 -6.23
CA ALA A 373 1.67 14.03 -6.14
C ALA A 373 2.13 15.43 -6.54
N VAL A 374 1.67 15.92 -7.68
CA VAL A 374 2.05 17.24 -8.22
C VAL A 374 1.55 18.37 -7.33
N VAL A 375 0.28 18.36 -6.98
CA VAL A 375 -0.33 19.43 -6.17
C VAL A 375 0.23 19.42 -4.75
N GLY A 376 0.38 18.26 -4.13
CA GLY A 376 0.96 18.13 -2.80
C GLY A 376 2.41 18.61 -2.75
N TYR A 377 3.22 18.24 -3.74
CA TYR A 377 4.60 18.71 -3.88
C TYR A 377 4.67 20.23 -4.02
N LEU A 378 3.87 20.82 -4.92
CA LEU A 378 3.90 22.26 -5.16
C LEU A 378 3.47 23.06 -3.92
N ILE A 379 2.43 22.63 -3.21
CA ILE A 379 1.97 23.29 -2.00
C ILE A 379 3.02 23.21 -0.89
N LEU A 380 3.61 22.06 -0.66
CA LEU A 380 4.67 21.89 0.34
C LEU A 380 5.91 22.70 0.01
N ARG A 381 6.28 22.75 -1.27
CA ARG A 381 7.41 23.57 -1.74
C ARG A 381 7.21 25.06 -1.43
N GLN A 382 6.04 25.60 -1.72
CA GLN A 382 5.70 27.01 -1.42
C GLN A 382 5.73 27.28 0.08
N ARG A 383 5.12 26.45 0.90
CA ARG A 383 5.02 26.63 2.36
C ARG A 383 6.38 26.59 3.05
N VAL A 384 7.29 25.78 2.56
CA VAL A 384 8.67 25.73 3.07
C VAL A 384 9.44 27.00 2.74
N THR A 385 9.15 27.63 1.61
CA THR A 385 9.76 28.91 1.21
C THR A 385 9.24 30.05 2.09
N ASP A 386 7.95 30.09 2.37
CA ASP A 386 7.32 31.13 3.21
C ASP A 386 7.85 31.13 4.65
N THR A 387 8.15 29.97 5.21
CA THR A 387 8.71 29.85 6.56
C THR A 387 10.14 30.38 6.66
N ARG A 388 10.90 30.39 5.55
CA ARG A 388 12.26 30.95 5.50
C ARG A 388 12.31 32.46 5.35
N LEU A 389 11.24 33.07 4.83
CA LEU A 389 11.12 34.52 4.69
C LEU A 389 10.61 35.21 5.97
N ALA A 390 10.13 34.43 6.93
CA ALA A 390 9.60 34.91 8.20
C ALA A 390 10.62 34.85 9.36
N VAL A 391 11.87 34.46 9.10
CA VAL A 391 13.01 34.49 10.01
C VAL A 391 14.06 35.48 9.52
#